data_e2e3e4c7d038a1251f04dae5316b285e
#
_entry.id   e2e3e4c7d038a1251f04dae5316b285e
#
_cell.length_a   1.000
_cell.length_b   1.000
_cell.length_c   1.000
_cell.angle_alpha   90.00
_cell.angle_beta   90.00
_cell.angle_gamma   90.00
#
_symmetry.space_group_name_H-M   'P 1'
#
loop_
_entity.id
_entity.type
_entity.pdbx_description
1 polymer ?
#
loop_
_entity_poly.entity_id
_entity_poly.type
_entity_poly.pdbx_seq_one_letter_code
_entity_poly.pdbx_strand_id
1 'polypeptide(L)'
;LQGLLCLWLFNIMIVNWNGMSYLTAIKDYRGILCSFAAAISVACLCALAALALGLPPVEGLLASIALGYGVMLAWDVVLLYRYFPRSDRSPWRFLRWLDQFMPLALTGLFTNLGLFAHLVIIWAGPIGVQIKGLFYGAPYHDVPALIAFLTTLVTTVNFVVSVEVNFYPRYRDYYSLFNDGGVVGDIVVAEEEMLSTLNSELRFCALKQLFVTAAVISLETTVLSALPLGFNNLMHGYFRTLCVGYGLYAVG
;
A
#
# COMPACT_ATOMS: atom_id res chain seq x y z
N LEU A 1 -17.04 11.66 20.24
CA LEU A 1 -15.93 10.73 20.46
C LEU A 1 -15.45 10.12 19.13
N GLN A 2 -16.34 9.58 18.28
CA GLN A 2 -15.99 8.94 16.99
C GLN A 2 -15.15 9.85 16.08
N GLY A 3 -15.54 11.11 15.88
CA GLY A 3 -14.79 12.04 15.04
C GLY A 3 -13.38 12.31 15.55
N LEU A 4 -13.19 12.37 16.87
CA LEU A 4 -11.88 12.53 17.49
C LEU A 4 -11.01 11.29 17.26
N LEU A 5 -11.58 10.09 17.44
CA LEU A 5 -10.87 8.83 17.18
C LEU A 5 -10.47 8.69 15.70
N CYS A 6 -11.35 9.07 14.76
CA CYS A 6 -11.02 9.08 13.34
C CYS A 6 -9.88 10.07 13.02
N LEU A 7 -9.91 11.27 13.61
CA LEU A 7 -8.85 12.27 13.42
C LEU A 7 -7.51 11.77 13.96
N TRP A 8 -7.50 11.17 15.16
CA TRP A 8 -6.31 10.58 15.75
C TRP A 8 -5.76 9.46 14.89
N LEU A 9 -6.63 8.52 14.48
CA LEU A 9 -6.24 7.40 13.61
C LEU A 9 -5.65 7.89 12.29
N PHE A 10 -6.29 8.86 11.65
CA PHE A 10 -5.80 9.46 10.41
C PHE A 10 -4.38 10.03 10.56
N ASN A 11 -4.13 10.83 11.62
CA ASN A 11 -2.81 11.39 11.86
C ASN A 11 -1.75 10.31 12.15
N ILE A 12 -2.08 9.31 12.98
CA ILE A 12 -1.18 8.20 13.27
C ILE A 12 -0.83 7.44 12.00
N MET A 13 -1.81 7.17 11.13
CA MET A 13 -1.59 6.45 9.87
C MET A 13 -0.66 7.22 8.92
N ILE A 14 -0.84 8.55 8.77
CA ILE A 14 0.04 9.38 7.95
C ILE A 14 1.48 9.33 8.46
N VAL A 15 1.67 9.46 9.77
CA VAL A 15 3.03 9.45 10.37
C VAL A 15 3.67 8.07 10.22
N ASN A 16 2.91 6.98 10.45
CA ASN A 16 3.39 5.61 10.23
C ASN A 16 3.80 5.39 8.77
N TRP A 17 2.98 5.81 7.80
CA TRP A 17 3.29 5.67 6.38
C TRP A 17 4.62 6.32 6.02
N ASN A 18 4.84 7.53 6.50
CA ASN A 18 6.12 8.23 6.30
C ASN A 18 7.27 7.49 7.00
N GLY A 19 7.10 7.05 8.25
CA GLY A 19 8.11 6.30 9.00
C GLY A 19 8.51 5.01 8.32
N MET A 20 7.53 4.23 7.85
CA MET A 20 7.75 2.98 7.11
C MET A 20 8.54 3.20 5.82
N SER A 21 8.35 4.33 5.12
CA SER A 21 9.10 4.65 3.91
C SER A 21 10.61 4.76 4.19
N TYR A 22 11.01 5.35 5.33
CA TYR A 22 12.42 5.41 5.74
C TYR A 22 12.97 4.03 6.12
N LEU A 23 12.20 3.22 6.87
CA LEU A 23 12.60 1.86 7.25
C LEU A 23 12.73 0.95 6.02
N THR A 24 11.86 1.10 5.04
CA THR A 24 11.93 0.39 3.75
C THR A 24 13.19 0.80 2.98
N ALA A 25 13.55 2.09 2.98
CA ALA A 25 14.75 2.57 2.29
C ALA A 25 16.04 1.97 2.86
N ILE A 26 16.10 1.68 4.16
CA ILE A 26 17.22 0.98 4.81
C ILE A 26 17.08 -0.53 4.79
N LYS A 27 16.00 -1.07 4.18
CA LYS A 27 15.70 -2.51 4.05
C LYS A 27 15.53 -3.23 5.40
N ASP A 28 15.07 -2.53 6.45
CA ASP A 28 14.73 -3.16 7.73
C ASP A 28 13.33 -3.79 7.71
N TYR A 29 13.14 -4.75 6.82
CA TYR A 29 11.86 -5.47 6.68
C TYR A 29 11.49 -6.25 7.94
N ARG A 30 12.47 -6.66 8.75
CA ARG A 30 12.20 -7.36 10.02
C ARG A 30 11.62 -6.42 11.06
N GLY A 31 12.16 -5.21 11.18
CA GLY A 31 11.62 -4.17 12.05
C GLY A 31 10.19 -3.83 11.69
N ILE A 32 9.91 -3.59 10.40
CA ILE A 32 8.56 -3.33 9.88
C ILE A 32 7.60 -4.48 10.18
N LEU A 33 8.02 -5.73 9.92
CA LEU A 33 7.18 -6.89 10.16
C LEU A 33 6.84 -7.06 11.65
N CYS A 34 7.82 -6.87 12.52
CA CYS A 34 7.61 -6.98 13.97
C CYS A 34 6.70 -5.85 14.50
N SER A 35 6.87 -4.62 14.04
CA SER A 35 6.01 -3.49 14.44
C SER A 35 4.56 -3.71 13.99
N PHE A 36 4.36 -4.20 12.77
CA PHE A 36 3.05 -4.53 12.23
C PHE A 36 2.38 -5.70 12.96
N ALA A 37 3.12 -6.78 13.23
CA ALA A 37 2.63 -7.92 13.99
C ALA A 37 2.22 -7.52 15.42
N ALA A 38 3.02 -6.69 16.09
CA ALA A 38 2.70 -6.16 17.41
C ALA A 38 1.43 -5.28 17.35
N ALA A 39 1.31 -4.42 16.34
CA ALA A 39 0.13 -3.57 16.14
C ALA A 39 -1.16 -4.37 15.98
N ILE A 40 -1.15 -5.39 15.11
CA ILE A 40 -2.31 -6.27 14.92
C ILE A 40 -2.66 -7.01 16.21
N SER A 41 -1.66 -7.57 16.89
CA SER A 41 -1.89 -8.30 18.14
C SER A 41 -2.56 -7.42 19.19
N VAL A 42 -2.06 -6.21 19.38
CA VAL A 42 -2.64 -5.23 20.32
C VAL A 42 -4.04 -4.80 19.87
N ALA A 43 -4.24 -4.51 18.59
CA ALA A 43 -5.56 -4.14 18.09
C ALA A 43 -6.60 -5.25 18.32
N CYS A 44 -6.25 -6.49 18.04
CA CYS A 44 -7.13 -7.65 18.27
C CYS A 44 -7.44 -7.86 19.76
N LEU A 45 -6.43 -7.80 20.62
CA LEU A 45 -6.63 -7.93 22.07
C LEU A 45 -7.51 -6.81 22.63
N CYS A 46 -7.27 -5.56 22.21
CA CYS A 46 -8.09 -4.43 22.62
C CYS A 46 -9.53 -4.53 22.08
N ALA A 47 -9.72 -5.03 20.86
CA ALA A 47 -11.06 -5.24 20.29
C ALA A 47 -11.83 -6.30 21.07
N LEU A 48 -11.19 -7.42 21.39
CA LEU A 48 -11.80 -8.46 22.23
C LEU A 48 -12.14 -7.94 23.63
N ALA A 49 -11.24 -7.16 24.25
CA ALA A 49 -11.50 -6.54 25.54
C ALA A 49 -12.66 -5.53 25.47
N ALA A 50 -12.73 -4.72 24.43
CA ALA A 50 -13.83 -3.76 24.23
C ALA A 50 -15.19 -4.47 24.10
N LEU A 51 -15.23 -5.58 23.36
CA LEU A 51 -16.44 -6.42 23.25
C LEU A 51 -16.82 -7.06 24.60
N ALA A 52 -15.85 -7.59 25.34
CA ALA A 52 -16.09 -8.19 26.66
C ALA A 52 -16.58 -7.18 27.71
N LEU A 53 -16.15 -5.92 27.61
CA LEU A 53 -16.58 -4.82 28.48
C LEU A 53 -17.93 -4.20 28.02
N GLY A 54 -18.54 -4.67 26.93
CA GLY A 54 -19.80 -4.14 26.41
C GLY A 54 -19.72 -2.72 25.88
N LEU A 55 -18.53 -2.27 25.42
CA LEU A 55 -18.38 -0.96 24.82
C LEU A 55 -19.12 -0.86 23.47
N PRO A 56 -19.58 0.35 23.06
CA PRO A 56 -20.19 0.53 21.75
C PRO A 56 -19.29 -0.01 20.64
N PRO A 57 -19.77 -0.91 19.76
CA PRO A 57 -18.93 -1.67 18.83
C PRO A 57 -18.06 -0.78 17.93
N VAL A 58 -18.62 0.30 17.38
CA VAL A 58 -17.93 1.22 16.46
C VAL A 58 -16.80 1.95 17.18
N GLU A 59 -17.06 2.47 18.38
CA GLU A 59 -16.09 3.24 19.15
C GLU A 59 -15.01 2.32 19.73
N GLY A 60 -15.41 1.14 20.21
CA GLY A 60 -14.48 0.12 20.70
C GLY A 60 -13.52 -0.34 19.60
N LEU A 61 -14.03 -0.64 18.40
CA LEU A 61 -13.19 -1.04 17.26
C LEU A 61 -12.27 0.08 16.79
N LEU A 62 -12.79 1.32 16.63
CA LEU A 62 -11.96 2.47 16.24
C LEU A 62 -10.84 2.73 17.25
N ALA A 63 -11.14 2.68 18.54
CA ALA A 63 -10.14 2.86 19.59
C ALA A 63 -9.09 1.75 19.57
N SER A 64 -9.51 0.50 19.36
CA SER A 64 -8.60 -0.65 19.27
C SER A 64 -7.65 -0.56 18.09
N ILE A 65 -8.14 -0.15 16.93
CA ILE A 65 -7.33 0.08 15.73
C ILE A 65 -6.37 1.25 15.98
N ALA A 66 -6.84 2.36 16.56
CA ALA A 66 -6.00 3.52 16.87
C ALA A 66 -4.88 3.17 17.87
N LEU A 67 -5.15 2.33 18.87
CA LEU A 67 -4.15 1.83 19.80
C LEU A 67 -3.13 0.92 19.11
N GLY A 68 -3.57 0.02 18.25
CA GLY A 68 -2.67 -0.84 17.46
C GLY A 68 -1.72 -0.03 16.60
N TYR A 69 -2.23 0.92 15.80
CA TYR A 69 -1.39 1.82 15.01
C TYR A 69 -0.53 2.75 15.87
N GLY A 70 -0.98 3.11 17.07
CA GLY A 70 -0.17 3.84 18.05
C GLY A 70 1.03 3.04 18.53
N VAL A 71 0.87 1.75 18.78
CA VAL A 71 1.98 0.83 19.13
C VAL A 71 2.96 0.72 17.96
N MET A 72 2.45 0.58 16.73
CA MET A 72 3.28 0.59 15.53
C MET A 72 4.10 1.86 15.44
N LEU A 73 3.47 3.02 15.60
CA LEU A 73 4.13 4.32 15.58
C LEU A 73 5.25 4.40 16.62
N ALA A 74 4.96 3.99 17.86
CA ALA A 74 5.95 4.00 18.93
C ALA A 74 7.17 3.11 18.60
N TRP A 75 6.91 1.93 18.04
CA TRP A 75 7.97 1.00 17.61
C TRP A 75 8.80 1.59 16.46
N ASP A 76 8.15 2.08 15.41
CA ASP A 76 8.81 2.67 14.25
C ASP A 76 9.64 3.90 14.62
N VAL A 77 9.13 4.75 15.53
CA VAL A 77 9.88 5.89 16.08
C VAL A 77 11.15 5.43 16.81
N VAL A 78 11.07 4.37 17.62
CA VAL A 78 12.25 3.81 18.30
C VAL A 78 13.29 3.32 17.29
N LEU A 79 12.84 2.60 16.24
CA LEU A 79 13.73 2.14 15.18
C LEU A 79 14.37 3.32 14.43
N LEU A 80 13.58 4.32 14.07
CA LEU A 80 14.08 5.52 13.37
C LEU A 80 15.12 6.27 14.20
N TYR A 81 14.89 6.45 15.52
CA TYR A 81 15.90 7.07 16.40
C TYR A 81 17.18 6.23 16.52
N ARG A 82 17.07 4.93 16.39
CA ARG A 82 18.23 4.02 16.43
C ARG A 82 19.07 4.11 15.16
N TYR A 83 18.43 4.21 13.99
CA TYR A 83 19.11 4.28 12.68
C TYR A 83 19.51 5.70 12.30
N PHE A 84 18.71 6.69 12.66
CA PHE A 84 18.92 8.09 12.31
C PHE A 84 19.13 8.92 13.58
N PRO A 85 20.37 9.05 14.06
CA PRO A 85 20.66 9.88 15.22
C PRO A 85 20.33 11.34 14.92
N ARG A 86 20.04 12.12 15.98
CA ARG A 86 19.70 13.53 15.85
C ARG A 86 20.77 14.28 15.07
N SER A 87 20.32 15.14 14.17
CA SER A 87 21.17 16.02 13.36
C SER A 87 20.90 17.48 13.78
N ASP A 88 21.95 18.28 13.84
CA ASP A 88 21.86 19.74 14.06
C ASP A 88 21.43 20.50 12.79
N ARG A 89 21.19 19.79 11.70
CA ARG A 89 20.76 20.39 10.43
C ARG A 89 19.28 20.71 10.44
N SER A 90 18.91 21.81 9.75
CA SER A 90 17.50 22.24 9.60
C SER A 90 16.64 21.09 9.03
N PRO A 91 15.49 20.79 9.69
CA PRO A 91 14.57 19.75 9.21
C PRO A 91 13.94 20.07 7.84
N TRP A 92 13.92 21.34 7.44
CA TRP A 92 13.35 21.79 6.16
C TRP A 92 14.29 21.62 4.97
N ARG A 93 15.49 21.08 5.17
CA ARG A 93 16.48 20.93 4.10
C ARG A 93 16.01 20.01 2.97
N PHE A 94 15.13 19.08 3.26
CA PHE A 94 14.56 18.17 2.26
C PHE A 94 13.74 18.90 1.18
N LEU A 95 13.20 20.09 1.46
CA LEU A 95 12.45 20.89 0.48
C LEU A 95 13.30 21.29 -0.75
N ARG A 96 14.62 21.33 -0.61
CA ARG A 96 15.52 21.56 -1.76
C ARG A 96 15.51 20.43 -2.80
N TRP A 97 15.04 19.25 -2.40
CA TRP A 97 14.96 18.10 -3.29
C TRP A 97 13.69 18.15 -4.16
N LEU A 98 12.69 18.97 -3.81
CA LEU A 98 11.48 19.13 -4.59
C LEU A 98 11.78 19.62 -6.01
N ASP A 99 12.72 20.57 -6.17
CA ASP A 99 13.08 21.09 -7.49
C ASP A 99 13.66 19.98 -8.40
N GLN A 100 14.45 19.09 -7.81
CA GLN A 100 15.12 18.02 -8.55
C GLN A 100 14.20 16.82 -8.83
N PHE A 101 13.29 16.48 -7.90
CA PHE A 101 12.44 15.30 -7.95
C PHE A 101 10.95 15.60 -8.14
N MET A 102 10.60 16.81 -8.58
CA MET A 102 9.21 17.19 -8.84
C MET A 102 8.48 16.23 -9.79
N PRO A 103 9.07 15.74 -10.91
CA PRO A 103 8.41 14.78 -11.77
C PRO A 103 8.03 13.48 -11.03
N LEU A 104 8.91 12.98 -10.17
CA LEU A 104 8.66 11.78 -9.37
C LEU A 104 7.54 12.02 -8.34
N ALA A 105 7.53 13.18 -7.68
CA ALA A 105 6.46 13.55 -6.75
C ALA A 105 5.10 13.66 -7.46
N LEU A 106 5.06 14.27 -8.65
CA LEU A 106 3.85 14.36 -9.47
C LEU A 106 3.38 12.98 -9.96
N THR A 107 4.30 12.11 -10.36
CA THR A 107 3.96 10.72 -10.71
C THR A 107 3.27 10.04 -9.55
N GLY A 108 3.85 10.09 -8.34
CA GLY A 108 3.22 9.51 -7.14
C GLY A 108 1.86 10.13 -6.81
N LEU A 109 1.71 11.45 -6.96
CA LEU A 109 0.44 12.13 -6.75
C LEU A 109 -0.63 11.65 -7.74
N PHE A 110 -0.32 11.65 -9.05
CA PHE A 110 -1.29 11.26 -10.08
C PHE A 110 -1.63 9.78 -10.03
N THR A 111 -0.67 8.92 -9.67
CA THR A 111 -0.91 7.50 -9.44
C THR A 111 -1.92 7.29 -8.31
N ASN A 112 -1.74 7.97 -7.17
CA ASN A 112 -2.69 7.88 -6.05
C ASN A 112 -4.06 8.51 -6.39
N LEU A 113 -4.08 9.65 -7.11
CA LEU A 113 -5.33 10.24 -7.58
C LEU A 113 -6.08 9.27 -8.51
N GLY A 114 -5.39 8.64 -9.45
CA GLY A 114 -5.99 7.62 -10.34
C GLY A 114 -6.58 6.45 -9.56
N LEU A 115 -5.87 6.00 -8.52
CA LEU A 115 -6.30 4.88 -7.68
C LEU A 115 -7.56 5.18 -6.86
N PHE A 116 -7.69 6.40 -6.32
CA PHE A 116 -8.76 6.75 -5.36
C PHE A 116 -9.81 7.70 -5.93
N ALA A 117 -9.61 8.31 -7.11
CA ALA A 117 -10.55 9.27 -7.68
C ALA A 117 -11.96 8.70 -7.86
N HIS A 118 -12.06 7.43 -8.27
CA HIS A 118 -13.35 6.79 -8.46
C HIS A 118 -14.18 6.72 -7.17
N LEU A 119 -13.55 6.54 -5.99
CA LEU A 119 -14.25 6.55 -4.69
C LEU A 119 -14.88 7.92 -4.44
N VAL A 120 -14.11 9.00 -4.63
CA VAL A 120 -14.59 10.37 -4.41
C VAL A 120 -15.72 10.71 -5.37
N ILE A 121 -15.61 10.32 -6.65
CA ILE A 121 -16.65 10.54 -7.66
C ILE A 121 -17.94 9.81 -7.29
N ILE A 122 -17.83 8.55 -6.87
CA ILE A 122 -18.97 7.73 -6.48
C ILE A 122 -19.65 8.27 -5.21
N TRP A 123 -18.87 8.69 -4.21
CA TRP A 123 -19.41 9.28 -2.97
C TRP A 123 -20.11 10.62 -3.21
N ALA A 124 -19.64 11.41 -4.17
CA ALA A 124 -20.29 12.65 -4.58
C ALA A 124 -21.49 12.42 -5.52
N GLY A 125 -21.63 11.22 -6.05
CA GLY A 125 -22.68 10.82 -6.99
C GLY A 125 -24.00 10.42 -6.33
N PRO A 126 -24.99 10.00 -7.14
CA PRO A 126 -26.34 9.69 -6.66
C PRO A 126 -26.42 8.43 -5.80
N ILE A 127 -25.42 7.56 -5.82
CA ILE A 127 -25.34 6.34 -5.00
C ILE A 127 -24.57 6.54 -3.70
N GLY A 128 -23.94 7.70 -3.54
CA GLY A 128 -23.27 8.09 -2.31
C GLY A 128 -24.28 8.32 -1.18
N VAL A 129 -24.00 7.76 -0.03
CA VAL A 129 -24.83 7.91 1.19
C VAL A 129 -24.03 8.66 2.23
N GLN A 130 -24.60 9.71 2.77
CA GLN A 130 -24.01 10.39 3.93
C GLN A 130 -24.20 9.51 5.18
N ILE A 131 -23.09 9.04 5.75
CA ILE A 131 -23.11 8.21 6.94
C ILE A 131 -23.29 9.09 8.18
N LYS A 132 -22.43 10.11 8.33
CA LYS A 132 -22.49 11.10 9.41
C LYS A 132 -21.55 12.27 9.15
N GLY A 133 -22.06 13.50 9.21
CA GLY A 133 -21.23 14.70 9.01
C GLY A 133 -20.54 14.73 7.65
N LEU A 134 -19.22 14.75 7.63
CA LEU A 134 -18.42 14.74 6.41
C LEU A 134 -18.11 13.32 5.87
N PHE A 135 -18.58 12.28 6.54
CA PHE A 135 -18.34 10.91 6.13
C PHE A 135 -19.41 10.45 5.15
N TYR A 136 -18.98 10.16 3.94
CA TYR A 136 -19.77 9.57 2.87
C TYR A 136 -19.27 8.16 2.58
N GLY A 137 -20.12 7.33 2.03
CA GLY A 137 -19.79 5.98 1.59
C GLY A 137 -20.77 5.51 0.54
N ALA A 138 -20.40 4.50 -0.20
CA ALA A 138 -21.26 3.82 -1.16
C ALA A 138 -21.06 2.30 -1.02
N PRO A 139 -21.72 1.64 -0.03
CA PRO A 139 -21.44 0.23 0.30
C PRO A 139 -21.52 -0.71 -0.90
N TYR A 140 -22.43 -0.47 -1.84
CA TYR A 140 -22.57 -1.26 -3.07
C TYR A 140 -21.38 -1.15 -4.03
N HIS A 141 -20.57 -0.10 -3.89
CA HIS A 141 -19.35 0.11 -4.65
C HIS A 141 -18.10 -0.13 -3.81
N ASP A 142 -18.06 0.36 -2.57
CA ASP A 142 -16.87 0.37 -1.73
C ASP A 142 -16.45 -1.04 -1.31
N VAL A 143 -17.41 -1.93 -1.02
CA VAL A 143 -17.12 -3.32 -0.66
C VAL A 143 -16.52 -4.08 -1.85
N PRO A 144 -17.13 -4.08 -3.06
CA PRO A 144 -16.50 -4.61 -4.26
C PRO A 144 -15.13 -4.00 -4.58
N ALA A 145 -14.98 -2.68 -4.40
CA ALA A 145 -13.72 -1.99 -4.66
C ALA A 145 -12.60 -2.46 -3.74
N LEU A 146 -12.89 -2.62 -2.45
CA LEU A 146 -11.91 -3.16 -1.49
C LEU A 146 -11.43 -4.56 -1.86
N ILE A 147 -12.37 -5.45 -2.20
CA ILE A 147 -12.04 -6.84 -2.57
C ILE A 147 -11.29 -6.89 -3.90
N ALA A 148 -11.72 -6.10 -4.89
CA ALA A 148 -11.02 -6.00 -6.16
C ALA A 148 -9.60 -5.46 -6.00
N PHE A 149 -9.39 -4.45 -5.13
CA PHE A 149 -8.08 -3.91 -4.82
C PHE A 149 -7.13 -4.97 -4.23
N LEU A 150 -7.63 -5.90 -3.41
CA LEU A 150 -6.80 -6.97 -2.85
C LEU A 150 -6.18 -7.87 -3.92
N THR A 151 -6.73 -7.93 -5.13
CA THR A 151 -6.13 -8.70 -6.23
C THR A 151 -4.78 -8.12 -6.69
N THR A 152 -4.55 -6.82 -6.48
CA THR A 152 -3.28 -6.18 -6.83
C THR A 152 -2.13 -6.60 -5.90
N LEU A 153 -2.42 -7.14 -4.71
CA LEU A 153 -1.39 -7.60 -3.77
C LEU A 153 -0.49 -8.67 -4.40
N VAL A 154 -1.05 -9.50 -5.29
CA VAL A 154 -0.28 -10.54 -6.00
C VAL A 154 0.82 -9.89 -6.83
N THR A 155 0.51 -8.85 -7.60
CA THR A 155 1.50 -8.11 -8.38
C THR A 155 2.48 -7.36 -7.49
N THR A 156 2.00 -6.68 -6.47
CA THR A 156 2.85 -5.94 -5.53
C THR A 156 3.89 -6.85 -4.89
N VAL A 157 3.47 -8.01 -4.36
CA VAL A 157 4.39 -8.98 -3.74
C VAL A 157 5.36 -9.54 -4.77
N ASN A 158 4.87 -9.96 -5.94
CA ASN A 158 5.73 -10.49 -6.99
C ASN A 158 6.75 -9.45 -7.48
N PHE A 159 6.33 -8.20 -7.66
CA PHE A 159 7.21 -7.11 -8.10
C PHE A 159 8.32 -6.86 -7.07
N VAL A 160 7.98 -6.75 -5.78
CA VAL A 160 8.98 -6.55 -4.72
C VAL A 160 9.98 -7.70 -4.69
N VAL A 161 9.51 -8.95 -4.77
CA VAL A 161 10.39 -10.13 -4.80
C VAL A 161 11.26 -10.12 -6.05
N SER A 162 10.71 -9.84 -7.22
CA SER A 162 11.47 -9.75 -8.49
C SER A 162 12.55 -8.68 -8.44
N VAL A 163 12.23 -7.51 -7.92
CA VAL A 163 13.19 -6.41 -7.80
C VAL A 163 14.32 -6.78 -6.85
N GLU A 164 14.03 -7.35 -5.68
CA GLU A 164 15.06 -7.68 -4.70
C GLU A 164 15.92 -8.89 -5.09
N VAL A 165 15.32 -9.91 -5.68
CA VAL A 165 16.00 -11.19 -5.96
C VAL A 165 16.68 -11.19 -7.33
N ASN A 166 16.03 -10.66 -8.37
CA ASN A 166 16.51 -10.78 -9.74
C ASN A 166 17.13 -9.49 -10.28
N PHE A 167 16.48 -8.34 -10.04
CA PHE A 167 16.93 -7.07 -10.59
C PHE A 167 18.06 -6.44 -9.77
N TYR A 168 17.94 -6.40 -8.44
CA TYR A 168 18.91 -5.71 -7.57
C TYR A 168 20.34 -6.24 -7.69
N PRO A 169 20.62 -7.54 -7.82
CA PRO A 169 21.97 -8.04 -8.08
C PRO A 169 22.57 -7.48 -9.38
N ARG A 170 21.80 -7.46 -10.48
CA ARG A 170 22.23 -6.92 -11.77
C ARG A 170 22.49 -5.42 -11.72
N TYR A 171 21.60 -4.69 -11.03
CA TYR A 171 21.77 -3.28 -10.76
C TYR A 171 23.08 -3.00 -9.98
N ARG A 172 23.35 -3.77 -8.94
CA ARG A 172 24.55 -3.64 -8.14
C ARG A 172 25.81 -3.95 -8.97
N ASP A 173 25.79 -4.99 -9.77
CA ASP A 173 26.90 -5.39 -10.62
C ASP A 173 27.22 -4.29 -11.66
N TYR A 174 26.20 -3.73 -12.30
CA TYR A 174 26.35 -2.58 -13.20
C TYR A 174 26.99 -1.37 -12.52
N TYR A 175 26.50 -0.97 -11.34
CA TYR A 175 27.07 0.18 -10.62
C TYR A 175 28.44 -0.09 -10.01
N SER A 176 28.78 -1.33 -9.67
CA SER A 176 30.13 -1.66 -9.19
C SER A 176 31.19 -1.43 -10.27
N LEU A 177 30.86 -1.75 -11.54
CA LEU A 177 31.77 -1.47 -12.66
C LEU A 177 32.05 0.02 -12.85
N PHE A 178 31.07 0.88 -12.59
CA PHE A 178 31.30 2.33 -12.60
C PHE A 178 32.19 2.81 -11.47
N ASN A 179 31.98 2.30 -10.27
CA ASN A 179 32.72 2.74 -9.08
C ASN A 179 34.14 2.18 -9.03
N ASP A 180 34.35 0.96 -9.55
CA ASP A 180 35.64 0.24 -9.47
C ASP A 180 36.49 0.41 -10.75
N GLY A 181 36.05 1.26 -11.69
CA GLY A 181 36.84 1.59 -12.90
C GLY A 181 36.79 0.49 -13.96
N GLY A 182 35.62 -0.13 -14.17
CA GLY A 182 35.42 -1.14 -15.20
C GLY A 182 35.63 -0.64 -16.63
N VAL A 183 35.90 -1.56 -17.55
CA VAL A 183 36.07 -1.26 -18.98
C VAL A 183 34.70 -0.88 -19.57
N VAL A 184 34.68 0.10 -20.48
CA VAL A 184 33.42 0.59 -21.10
C VAL A 184 32.60 -0.54 -21.74
N GLY A 185 33.27 -1.53 -22.35
CA GLY A 185 32.59 -2.69 -22.94
C GLY A 185 31.83 -3.52 -21.91
N ASP A 186 32.42 -3.73 -20.73
CA ASP A 186 31.79 -4.52 -19.65
C ASP A 186 30.60 -3.74 -19.05
N ILE A 187 30.70 -2.41 -18.97
CA ILE A 187 29.61 -1.54 -18.49
C ILE A 187 28.40 -1.63 -19.42
N VAL A 188 28.61 -1.58 -20.74
CA VAL A 188 27.51 -1.71 -21.74
C VAL A 188 26.84 -3.08 -21.65
N VAL A 189 27.61 -4.15 -21.52
CA VAL A 189 27.05 -5.51 -21.38
C VAL A 189 26.24 -5.61 -20.09
N ALA A 190 26.75 -5.10 -18.98
CA ALA A 190 26.04 -5.13 -17.69
C ALA A 190 24.76 -4.29 -17.72
N GLU A 191 24.73 -3.16 -18.45
CA GLU A 191 23.53 -2.35 -18.67
C GLU A 191 22.46 -3.13 -19.46
N GLU A 192 22.86 -3.78 -20.55
CA GLU A 192 21.94 -4.61 -21.36
C GLU A 192 21.35 -5.76 -20.55
N GLU A 193 22.17 -6.45 -19.76
CA GLU A 193 21.69 -7.52 -18.86
C GLU A 193 20.73 -7.01 -17.80
N MET A 194 21.03 -5.86 -17.19
CA MET A 194 20.16 -5.22 -16.19
C MET A 194 18.80 -4.85 -16.80
N LEU A 195 18.78 -4.18 -17.96
CA LEU A 195 17.55 -3.78 -18.64
C LEU A 195 16.75 -4.98 -19.17
N SER A 196 17.44 -5.99 -19.70
CA SER A 196 16.80 -7.24 -20.12
C SER A 196 16.11 -7.96 -18.97
N THR A 197 16.78 -8.04 -17.81
CA THR A 197 16.21 -8.60 -16.59
C THR A 197 14.99 -7.81 -16.14
N LEU A 198 15.09 -6.47 -16.08
CA LEU A 198 13.96 -5.62 -15.71
C LEU A 198 12.74 -5.84 -16.60
N ASN A 199 12.94 -5.82 -17.93
CA ASN A 199 11.86 -6.02 -18.90
C ASN A 199 11.21 -7.41 -18.77
N SER A 200 12.01 -8.45 -18.55
CA SER A 200 11.54 -9.81 -18.33
C SER A 200 10.67 -9.91 -17.07
N GLU A 201 11.14 -9.35 -15.95
CA GLU A 201 10.42 -9.39 -14.68
C GLU A 201 9.12 -8.58 -14.73
N LEU A 202 9.12 -7.41 -15.37
CA LEU A 202 7.91 -6.61 -15.58
C LEU A 202 6.87 -7.37 -16.40
N ARG A 203 7.28 -7.99 -17.51
CA ARG A 203 6.37 -8.82 -18.34
C ARG A 203 5.80 -9.99 -17.55
N PHE A 204 6.62 -10.64 -16.75
CA PHE A 204 6.19 -11.77 -15.93
C PHE A 204 5.20 -11.33 -14.83
N CYS A 205 5.43 -10.22 -14.16
CA CYS A 205 4.49 -9.64 -13.22
C CYS A 205 3.15 -9.26 -13.90
N ALA A 206 3.21 -8.66 -15.09
CA ALA A 206 2.03 -8.30 -15.87
C ALA A 206 1.20 -9.52 -16.26
N LEU A 207 1.84 -10.58 -16.75
CA LEU A 207 1.16 -11.84 -17.12
C LEU A 207 0.51 -12.51 -15.90
N LYS A 208 1.19 -12.53 -14.75
CA LYS A 208 0.62 -13.05 -13.50
C LYS A 208 -0.61 -12.25 -13.09
N GLN A 209 -0.56 -10.91 -13.15
CA GLN A 209 -1.71 -10.07 -12.82
C GLN A 209 -2.88 -10.32 -13.75
N LEU A 210 -2.65 -10.40 -15.05
CA LEU A 210 -3.70 -10.73 -16.02
C LEU A 210 -4.35 -12.08 -15.71
N PHE A 211 -3.53 -13.10 -15.42
CA PHE A 211 -4.04 -14.41 -15.04
C PHE A 211 -4.88 -14.36 -13.75
N VAL A 212 -4.38 -13.68 -12.71
CA VAL A 212 -5.10 -13.53 -11.43
C VAL A 212 -6.41 -12.78 -11.64
N THR A 213 -6.39 -11.68 -12.40
CA THR A 213 -7.59 -10.91 -12.72
C THR A 213 -8.64 -11.78 -13.44
N ALA A 214 -8.22 -12.53 -14.46
CA ALA A 214 -9.12 -13.43 -15.20
C ALA A 214 -9.67 -14.55 -14.30
N ALA A 215 -8.82 -15.18 -13.49
CA ALA A 215 -9.22 -16.23 -12.55
C ALA A 215 -10.22 -15.73 -11.51
N VAL A 216 -9.95 -14.57 -10.91
CA VAL A 216 -10.81 -13.97 -9.89
C VAL A 216 -12.17 -13.60 -10.49
N ILE A 217 -12.22 -12.99 -11.67
CA ILE A 217 -13.48 -12.67 -12.37
C ILE A 217 -14.27 -13.93 -12.70
N SER A 218 -13.58 -15.01 -13.11
CA SER A 218 -14.22 -16.28 -13.46
C SER A 218 -14.83 -17.00 -12.25
N LEU A 219 -14.20 -16.86 -11.08
CA LEU A 219 -14.61 -17.54 -9.85
C LEU A 219 -15.50 -16.66 -8.95
N GLU A 220 -15.68 -15.40 -9.29
CA GLU A 220 -16.31 -14.40 -8.40
C GLU A 220 -17.68 -14.80 -7.89
N THR A 221 -18.55 -15.26 -8.80
CA THR A 221 -19.94 -15.61 -8.42
C THR A 221 -19.97 -16.74 -7.41
N THR A 222 -19.10 -17.74 -7.57
CA THR A 222 -19.02 -18.87 -6.64
C THR A 222 -18.45 -18.44 -5.29
N VAL A 223 -17.36 -17.68 -5.31
CA VAL A 223 -16.62 -17.30 -4.09
C VAL A 223 -17.39 -16.22 -3.32
N LEU A 224 -17.82 -15.14 -4.00
CA LEU A 224 -18.46 -14.01 -3.31
C LEU A 224 -19.88 -14.32 -2.86
N SER A 225 -20.58 -15.23 -3.54
CA SER A 225 -21.90 -15.70 -3.07
C SER A 225 -21.81 -16.60 -1.83
N ALA A 226 -20.68 -17.28 -1.63
CA ALA A 226 -20.46 -18.09 -0.43
C ALA A 226 -20.08 -17.24 0.80
N LEU A 227 -19.65 -15.99 0.61
CA LEU A 227 -19.29 -15.10 1.69
C LEU A 227 -20.54 -14.32 2.19
N PRO A 228 -20.69 -14.10 3.50
CA PRO A 228 -21.83 -13.38 4.08
C PRO A 228 -21.69 -11.85 3.89
N LEU A 229 -21.35 -11.40 2.67
CA LEU A 229 -21.11 -9.99 2.34
C LEU A 229 -22.32 -9.32 1.66
N GLY A 230 -23.40 -10.07 1.41
CA GLY A 230 -24.61 -9.55 0.81
C GLY A 230 -24.46 -9.09 -0.64
N PHE A 231 -23.57 -9.73 -1.42
CA PHE A 231 -23.35 -9.40 -2.82
C PHE A 231 -24.63 -9.55 -3.65
N ASN A 232 -24.93 -8.51 -4.42
CA ASN A 232 -26.02 -8.49 -5.39
C ASN A 232 -25.47 -8.29 -6.82
N ASN A 233 -26.34 -8.39 -7.83
CA ASN A 233 -25.94 -8.28 -9.24
C ASN A 233 -25.21 -6.98 -9.58
N LEU A 234 -25.57 -5.86 -8.92
CA LEU A 234 -24.92 -4.57 -9.11
C LEU A 234 -23.48 -4.59 -8.57
N MET A 235 -23.30 -5.17 -7.38
CA MET A 235 -21.97 -5.33 -6.75
C MET A 235 -21.05 -6.24 -7.58
N HIS A 236 -21.59 -7.30 -8.16
CA HIS A 236 -20.84 -8.15 -9.11
C HIS A 236 -20.38 -7.35 -10.34
N GLY A 237 -21.25 -6.49 -10.89
CA GLY A 237 -20.88 -5.61 -12.00
C GLY A 237 -19.75 -4.66 -11.65
N TYR A 238 -19.82 -3.98 -10.49
CA TYR A 238 -18.74 -3.13 -10.00
C TYR A 238 -17.45 -3.90 -9.77
N PHE A 239 -17.54 -5.07 -9.15
CA PHE A 239 -16.37 -5.90 -8.86
C PHE A 239 -15.60 -6.27 -10.13
N ARG A 240 -16.28 -6.76 -11.19
CA ARG A 240 -15.64 -7.10 -12.47
C ARG A 240 -14.95 -5.91 -13.10
N THR A 241 -15.64 -4.77 -13.17
CA THR A 241 -15.09 -3.55 -13.74
C THR A 241 -13.86 -3.08 -12.97
N LEU A 242 -13.93 -3.10 -11.64
CA LEU A 242 -12.84 -2.68 -10.77
C LEU A 242 -11.65 -3.66 -10.80
N CYS A 243 -11.90 -4.97 -10.89
CA CYS A 243 -10.81 -5.96 -11.08
C CYS A 243 -10.02 -5.69 -12.36
N VAL A 244 -10.71 -5.35 -13.46
CA VAL A 244 -10.02 -4.98 -14.71
C VAL A 244 -9.26 -3.66 -14.53
N GLY A 245 -9.90 -2.65 -13.95
CA GLY A 245 -9.26 -1.35 -13.71
C GLY A 245 -8.03 -1.45 -12.82
N TYR A 246 -8.12 -2.12 -11.70
CA TYR A 246 -6.99 -2.34 -10.80
C TYR A 246 -5.93 -3.28 -11.40
N GLY A 247 -6.33 -4.25 -12.21
CA GLY A 247 -5.39 -5.10 -12.95
C GLY A 247 -4.54 -4.30 -13.94
N LEU A 248 -5.16 -3.38 -14.68
CA LEU A 248 -4.45 -2.46 -15.57
C LEU A 248 -3.57 -1.49 -14.80
N TYR A 249 -4.07 -0.92 -13.71
CA TYR A 249 -3.30 -0.05 -12.82
C TYR A 249 -2.04 -0.73 -12.26
N ALA A 250 -2.14 -2.00 -11.88
CA ALA A 250 -1.01 -2.75 -11.30
C ALA A 250 0.09 -3.09 -12.32
N VAL A 251 -0.19 -2.97 -13.62
CA VAL A 251 0.74 -3.28 -14.73
C VAL A 251 1.35 -2.00 -15.33
N GLY A 252 0.67 -0.86 -15.21
CA GLY A 252 1.10 0.46 -15.75
C GLY A 252 1.96 1.20 -14.78
#